data_01a4bbcef68d7120b5662d017ad6b7ab
#
_entry.id   01a4bbcef68d7120b5662d017ad6b7ab
#
_cell.length_a   1.000
_cell.length_b   1.000
_cell.length_c   1.000
_cell.angle_alpha   90.00
_cell.angle_beta   90.00
_cell.angle_gamma   90.00
#
_symmetry.space_group_name_H-M   'P 1'
#
loop_
_entity.id
_entity.type
_entity.pdbx_description
1 polymer ?
#
loop_
_entity_poly.entity_id
_entity_poly.type
_entity_poly.pdbx_seq_one_letter_code
_entity_poly.pdbx_strand_id
1 'polypeptide(L)'
;MAQGDKKGLLFASFDFSAAHADEFHDWYDLEHIPERLRVPGFINAERWIGDENPNIAAATYDLDSVGVLHSAPYDAIGGANGSVWTKRITAIAHRILRYEGEQLLPGEAVAPTGAGALLVASMNVDPAAEHEFNEWYNTEHLPQLAAVPGVLCARRYGSSAADRERRYLALYHMTGPEVARSDAWNKAADTEWTRRMRPHFRDMLVLRCKRYQRGK
;
A
#
# COMPACT_ATOMS: atom_id res chain seq x y z
N MET A 1 -23.11 -11.95 15.78
CA MET A 1 -22.65 -12.00 14.38
C MET A 1 -21.18 -12.26 14.43
N ALA A 2 -20.69 -13.34 13.84
CA ALA A 2 -19.25 -13.61 13.75
C ALA A 2 -18.63 -12.44 12.99
N GLN A 3 -17.65 -11.78 13.59
CA GLN A 3 -16.85 -10.75 12.94
C GLN A 3 -16.10 -11.46 11.81
N GLY A 4 -16.50 -11.24 10.56
CA GLY A 4 -15.78 -11.79 9.41
C GLY A 4 -14.32 -11.36 9.51
N ASP A 5 -13.39 -12.23 9.13
CA ASP A 5 -11.96 -11.91 9.15
C ASP A 5 -11.73 -10.67 8.28
N LYS A 6 -11.11 -9.65 8.89
CA LYS A 6 -10.77 -8.41 8.19
C LYS A 6 -9.83 -8.71 7.04
N LYS A 7 -10.04 -8.04 5.89
CA LYS A 7 -9.13 -8.16 4.76
C LYS A 7 -7.72 -7.72 5.14
N GLY A 8 -6.73 -8.42 4.60
CA GLY A 8 -5.32 -8.10 4.75
C GLY A 8 -4.77 -7.32 3.56
N LEU A 9 -3.66 -6.65 3.79
CA LEU A 9 -2.83 -6.02 2.77
C LEU A 9 -1.39 -6.50 2.89
N LEU A 10 -0.81 -6.88 1.76
CA LEU A 10 0.63 -6.83 1.56
C LEU A 10 0.92 -5.66 0.61
N PHE A 11 1.81 -4.76 1.03
CA PHE A 11 2.34 -3.69 0.20
C PHE A 11 3.86 -3.79 0.12
N ALA A 12 4.41 -3.59 -1.06
CA ALA A 12 5.85 -3.50 -1.24
C ALA A 12 6.20 -2.37 -2.22
N SER A 13 7.24 -1.60 -1.90
CA SER A 13 7.79 -0.60 -2.81
C SER A 13 9.31 -0.67 -2.88
N PHE A 14 9.84 -0.38 -4.06
CA PHE A 14 11.26 -0.46 -4.37
C PHE A 14 11.69 0.76 -5.18
N ASP A 15 12.92 1.21 -4.92
CA ASP A 15 13.71 1.95 -5.90
C ASP A 15 14.54 0.93 -6.69
N PHE A 16 14.23 0.80 -7.98
CA PHE A 16 14.93 -0.13 -8.86
C PHE A 16 15.94 0.53 -9.80
N SER A 17 16.34 1.77 -9.51
CA SER A 17 17.29 2.53 -10.35
C SER A 17 18.63 1.82 -10.57
N ALA A 18 19.05 0.92 -9.64
CA ALA A 18 20.25 0.12 -9.77
C ALA A 18 20.05 -1.19 -10.55
N ALA A 19 18.80 -1.57 -10.87
CA ALA A 19 18.50 -2.75 -11.66
C ALA A 19 18.22 -2.38 -13.13
N HIS A 20 18.43 -3.33 -14.04
CA HIS A 20 17.96 -3.13 -15.41
C HIS A 20 16.43 -3.13 -15.44
N ALA A 21 15.83 -2.08 -16.02
CA ALA A 21 14.38 -1.86 -15.92
C ALA A 21 13.57 -3.03 -16.50
N ASP A 22 13.95 -3.53 -17.69
CA ASP A 22 13.23 -4.65 -18.31
C ASP A 22 13.31 -5.91 -17.45
N GLU A 23 14.48 -6.21 -16.86
CA GLU A 23 14.65 -7.38 -16.00
C GLU A 23 13.83 -7.25 -14.70
N PHE A 24 13.77 -6.06 -14.10
CA PHE A 24 12.93 -5.80 -12.93
C PHE A 24 11.44 -5.99 -13.24
N HIS A 25 11.00 -5.47 -14.38
CA HIS A 25 9.61 -5.58 -14.79
C HIS A 25 9.24 -6.99 -15.23
N ASP A 26 10.13 -7.71 -15.93
CA ASP A 26 9.94 -9.10 -16.33
C ASP A 26 9.80 -10.00 -15.12
N TRP A 27 10.71 -9.85 -14.15
CA TRP A 27 10.62 -10.58 -12.88
C TRP A 27 9.26 -10.37 -12.20
N TYR A 28 8.80 -9.13 -12.10
CA TYR A 28 7.51 -8.83 -11.47
C TYR A 28 6.34 -9.47 -12.21
N ASP A 29 6.31 -9.34 -13.55
CA ASP A 29 5.15 -9.72 -14.36
C ASP A 29 5.12 -11.23 -14.66
N LEU A 30 6.30 -11.85 -14.85
CA LEU A 30 6.37 -13.24 -15.31
C LEU A 30 6.57 -14.25 -14.17
N GLU A 31 7.13 -13.83 -13.04
CA GLU A 31 7.38 -14.69 -11.90
C GLU A 31 6.69 -14.21 -10.62
N HIS A 32 7.03 -13.02 -10.12
CA HIS A 32 6.72 -12.62 -8.76
C HIS A 32 5.21 -12.50 -8.48
N ILE A 33 4.46 -11.80 -9.35
CA ILE A 33 3.01 -11.69 -9.20
C ILE A 33 2.31 -13.04 -9.45
N PRO A 34 2.61 -13.78 -10.54
CA PRO A 34 2.02 -15.09 -10.75
C PRO A 34 2.23 -16.07 -9.59
N GLU A 35 3.39 -16.08 -8.96
CA GLU A 35 3.64 -16.93 -7.79
C GLU A 35 2.71 -16.57 -6.62
N ARG A 36 2.55 -15.29 -6.31
CA ARG A 36 1.70 -14.83 -5.20
C ARG A 36 0.24 -15.14 -5.47
N LEU A 37 -0.24 -14.90 -6.68
CA LEU A 37 -1.63 -15.17 -7.03
C LEU A 37 -2.00 -16.67 -7.02
N ARG A 38 -1.00 -17.57 -6.99
CA ARG A 38 -1.24 -19.00 -6.79
C ARG A 38 -1.37 -19.38 -5.32
N VAL A 39 -0.97 -18.52 -4.40
CA VAL A 39 -1.15 -18.77 -2.95
C VAL A 39 -2.61 -18.56 -2.58
N PRO A 40 -3.28 -19.55 -1.99
CA PRO A 40 -4.65 -19.39 -1.52
C PRO A 40 -4.77 -18.22 -0.55
N GLY A 41 -5.76 -17.36 -0.80
CA GLY A 41 -6.01 -16.16 -0.01
C GLY A 41 -5.41 -14.87 -0.57
N PHE A 42 -4.60 -14.92 -1.63
CA PHE A 42 -4.33 -13.72 -2.44
C PHE A 42 -5.51 -13.45 -3.36
N ILE A 43 -6.15 -12.30 -3.19
CA ILE A 43 -7.36 -11.91 -3.95
C ILE A 43 -6.98 -11.27 -5.27
N ASN A 44 -6.01 -10.35 -5.24
CA ASN A 44 -5.52 -9.63 -6.41
C ASN A 44 -4.06 -9.18 -6.22
N ALA A 45 -3.49 -8.64 -7.28
CA ALA A 45 -2.21 -7.96 -7.30
C ALA A 45 -2.27 -6.79 -8.28
N GLU A 46 -1.80 -5.62 -7.86
CA GLU A 46 -1.74 -4.45 -8.71
C GLU A 46 -0.34 -3.83 -8.68
N ARG A 47 0.10 -3.33 -9.82
CA ARG A 47 1.40 -2.68 -9.97
C ARG A 47 1.27 -1.19 -10.25
N TRP A 48 2.20 -0.44 -9.66
CA TRP A 48 2.24 1.01 -9.71
C TRP A 48 3.66 1.50 -9.95
N ILE A 49 3.79 2.63 -10.62
CA ILE A 49 5.07 3.32 -10.85
C ILE A 49 4.96 4.73 -10.27
N GLY A 50 6.03 5.20 -9.64
CA GLY A 50 6.08 6.55 -9.10
C GLY A 50 5.77 7.60 -10.17
N ASP A 51 4.87 8.53 -9.85
CA ASP A 51 4.40 9.53 -10.79
C ASP A 51 5.49 10.57 -11.10
N GLU A 52 6.29 10.94 -10.10
CA GLU A 52 7.39 11.90 -10.23
C GLU A 52 8.75 11.20 -10.51
N ASN A 53 8.95 10.02 -9.93
CA ASN A 53 10.15 9.22 -10.15
C ASN A 53 9.79 7.84 -10.68
N PRO A 54 9.97 7.57 -11.99
CA PRO A 54 9.58 6.31 -12.61
C PRO A 54 10.42 5.10 -12.15
N ASN A 55 11.53 5.32 -11.44
CA ASN A 55 12.33 4.25 -10.85
C ASN A 55 11.75 3.73 -9.52
N ILE A 56 10.70 4.36 -9.01
CA ILE A 56 9.96 3.85 -7.86
C ILE A 56 8.85 2.93 -8.36
N ALA A 57 8.87 1.69 -7.93
CA ALA A 57 7.80 0.74 -8.19
C ALA A 57 7.10 0.37 -6.89
N ALA A 58 5.78 0.18 -6.95
CA ALA A 58 4.99 -0.35 -5.86
C ALA A 58 4.07 -1.48 -6.33
N ALA A 59 3.76 -2.38 -5.42
CA ALA A 59 2.76 -3.43 -5.62
C ALA A 59 1.85 -3.51 -4.39
N THR A 60 0.56 -3.67 -4.64
CA THR A 60 -0.47 -3.91 -3.63
C THR A 60 -1.09 -5.28 -3.86
N TYR A 61 -1.30 -6.03 -2.77
CA TYR A 61 -1.95 -7.33 -2.80
C TYR A 61 -3.04 -7.34 -1.74
N ASP A 62 -4.29 -7.46 -2.16
CA ASP A 62 -5.37 -7.69 -1.23
C ASP A 62 -5.40 -9.17 -0.84
N LEU A 63 -5.58 -9.41 0.44
CA LEU A 63 -5.55 -10.74 1.05
C LEU A 63 -6.88 -11.03 1.76
N ASP A 64 -7.28 -12.30 1.81
CA ASP A 64 -8.42 -12.70 2.64
C ASP A 64 -8.21 -12.33 4.10
N SER A 65 -6.99 -12.51 4.59
CA SER A 65 -6.53 -12.01 5.90
C SER A 65 -5.01 -11.87 5.91
N VAL A 66 -4.45 -11.17 6.89
CA VAL A 66 -2.98 -11.10 7.08
C VAL A 66 -2.38 -12.49 7.34
N GLY A 67 -3.15 -13.41 7.91
CA GLY A 67 -2.72 -14.79 8.17
C GLY A 67 -2.24 -15.55 6.92
N VAL A 68 -2.66 -15.14 5.73
CA VAL A 68 -2.16 -15.68 4.45
C VAL A 68 -0.64 -15.56 4.33
N LEU A 69 -0.05 -14.49 4.87
CA LEU A 69 1.40 -14.24 4.84
C LEU A 69 2.21 -15.13 5.80
N HIS A 70 1.52 -15.90 6.64
CA HIS A 70 2.11 -16.87 7.57
C HIS A 70 1.70 -18.31 7.23
N SER A 71 1.18 -18.52 6.01
CA SER A 71 0.76 -19.84 5.53
C SER A 71 1.92 -20.61 4.91
N ALA A 72 1.90 -21.93 5.01
CA ALA A 72 2.91 -22.79 4.38
C ALA A 72 3.05 -22.57 2.86
N PRO A 73 1.98 -22.34 2.06
CA PRO A 73 2.11 -21.99 0.66
C PRO A 73 2.85 -20.67 0.40
N TYR A 74 2.66 -19.65 1.25
CA TYR A 74 3.39 -18.40 1.13
C TYR A 74 4.85 -18.55 1.56
N ASP A 75 5.12 -19.27 2.65
CA ASP A 75 6.48 -19.54 3.12
C ASP A 75 7.31 -20.29 2.06
N ALA A 76 6.68 -21.18 1.29
CA ALA A 76 7.36 -21.93 0.23
C ALA A 76 7.93 -21.06 -0.91
N ILE A 77 7.44 -19.83 -1.08
CA ILE A 77 7.86 -18.88 -2.14
C ILE A 77 8.45 -17.58 -1.58
N GLY A 78 8.40 -17.39 -0.26
CA GLY A 78 8.82 -16.16 0.42
C GLY A 78 10.22 -16.24 1.02
N GLY A 79 10.79 -15.08 1.37
CA GLY A 79 12.01 -14.96 2.15
C GLY A 79 13.19 -15.79 1.59
N ALA A 80 13.72 -16.68 2.43
CA ALA A 80 14.84 -17.55 2.07
C ALA A 80 14.50 -18.58 0.96
N ASN A 81 13.20 -18.90 0.79
CA ASN A 81 12.73 -19.86 -0.21
C ASN A 81 12.44 -19.22 -1.58
N GLY A 82 12.56 -17.88 -1.68
CA GLY A 82 12.40 -17.18 -2.96
C GLY A 82 13.30 -17.72 -4.06
N SER A 83 12.84 -17.64 -5.30
CA SER A 83 13.57 -18.09 -6.49
C SER A 83 14.95 -17.43 -6.62
N VAL A 84 15.80 -17.99 -7.47
CA VAL A 84 17.10 -17.38 -7.82
C VAL A 84 16.90 -16.00 -8.45
N TRP A 85 15.86 -15.83 -9.25
CA TRP A 85 15.53 -14.55 -9.88
C TRP A 85 15.07 -13.52 -8.82
N THR A 86 14.14 -13.90 -7.96
CA THR A 86 13.72 -13.07 -6.82
C THR A 86 14.93 -12.62 -5.98
N LYS A 87 15.84 -13.53 -5.64
CA LYS A 87 17.05 -13.20 -4.85
C LYS A 87 17.97 -12.20 -5.56
N ARG A 88 18.18 -12.36 -6.87
CA ARG A 88 18.99 -11.41 -7.67
C ARG A 88 18.37 -10.02 -7.70
N ILE A 89 17.08 -9.93 -8.02
CA ILE A 89 16.40 -8.63 -8.12
C ILE A 89 16.36 -7.93 -6.76
N THR A 90 15.99 -8.63 -5.70
CA THR A 90 15.90 -8.03 -4.34
C THR A 90 17.25 -7.70 -3.72
N ALA A 91 18.36 -8.26 -4.24
CA ALA A 91 19.71 -7.86 -3.84
C ALA A 91 20.17 -6.55 -4.49
N ILE A 92 19.58 -6.15 -5.62
CA ILE A 92 19.95 -4.95 -6.38
C ILE A 92 18.95 -3.82 -6.13
N ALA A 93 17.65 -4.11 -6.19
CA ALA A 93 16.60 -3.12 -5.98
C ALA A 93 16.50 -2.77 -4.49
N HIS A 94 16.56 -1.47 -4.18
CA HIS A 94 16.43 -0.98 -2.81
C HIS A 94 14.96 -1.01 -2.37
N ARG A 95 14.65 -1.81 -1.33
CA ARG A 95 13.30 -1.85 -0.76
C ARG A 95 13.04 -0.60 0.08
N ILE A 96 12.07 0.23 -0.35
CA ILE A 96 11.64 1.43 0.36
C ILE A 96 10.73 1.08 1.53
N LEU A 97 9.75 0.19 1.29
CA LEU A 97 8.81 -0.27 2.30
C LEU A 97 8.30 -1.66 1.95
N ARG A 98 8.22 -2.53 2.95
CA ARG A 98 7.35 -3.70 2.98
C ARG A 98 6.39 -3.54 4.16
N TYR A 99 5.10 -3.61 3.88
CA TYR A 99 4.07 -3.43 4.87
C TYR A 99 3.05 -4.59 4.79
N GLU A 100 2.67 -5.08 5.95
CA GLU A 100 1.55 -5.99 6.12
C GLU A 100 0.63 -5.47 7.22
N GLY A 101 -0.68 -5.57 7.01
CA GLY A 101 -1.64 -5.06 7.99
C GLY A 101 -3.06 -5.48 7.70
N GLU A 102 -3.86 -5.47 8.76
CA GLU A 102 -5.30 -5.68 8.68
C GLU A 102 -6.00 -4.39 8.28
N GLN A 103 -7.04 -4.51 7.49
CA GLN A 103 -7.86 -3.37 7.10
C GLN A 103 -8.68 -2.87 8.30
N LEU A 104 -8.40 -1.64 8.72
CA LEU A 104 -9.14 -0.96 9.79
C LEU A 104 -10.45 -0.37 9.26
N LEU A 105 -10.40 0.24 8.06
CA LEU A 105 -11.54 0.84 7.38
C LEU A 105 -11.42 0.65 5.86
N PRO A 106 -12.55 0.38 5.18
CA PRO A 106 -13.87 0.06 5.72
C PRO A 106 -13.99 -1.36 6.33
N GLY A 107 -12.95 -2.21 6.23
CA GLY A 107 -12.84 -3.55 6.83
C GLY A 107 -12.78 -4.67 5.80
N GLU A 108 -13.60 -4.61 4.75
CA GLU A 108 -13.73 -5.71 3.77
C GLU A 108 -13.52 -5.29 2.31
N ALA A 109 -13.14 -4.01 2.06
CA ALA A 109 -12.99 -3.51 0.71
C ALA A 109 -11.73 -4.07 0.02
N VAL A 110 -11.87 -4.39 -1.25
CA VAL A 110 -10.75 -4.73 -2.14
C VAL A 110 -10.45 -3.56 -3.08
N ALA A 111 -9.32 -3.62 -3.77
CA ALA A 111 -8.94 -2.61 -4.76
C ALA A 111 -10.02 -2.49 -5.85
N PRO A 112 -10.43 -1.27 -6.21
CA PRO A 112 -11.41 -1.05 -7.25
C PRO A 112 -10.80 -1.32 -8.63
N THR A 113 -11.59 -1.83 -9.55
CA THR A 113 -11.19 -1.91 -10.96
C THR A 113 -11.06 -0.51 -11.57
N GLY A 114 -10.12 -0.32 -12.48
CA GLY A 114 -10.01 0.91 -13.27
C GLY A 114 -9.32 2.09 -12.60
N ALA A 115 -8.71 1.89 -11.42
CA ALA A 115 -7.89 2.94 -10.82
C ALA A 115 -6.68 3.27 -11.70
N GLY A 116 -6.50 4.55 -12.03
CA GLY A 116 -5.38 5.07 -12.81
C GLY A 116 -4.21 5.52 -11.95
N ALA A 117 -4.46 5.82 -10.66
CA ALA A 117 -3.44 6.26 -9.72
C ALA A 117 -3.68 5.71 -8.30
N LEU A 118 -2.59 5.67 -7.53
CA LEU A 118 -2.54 5.29 -6.14
C LEU A 118 -1.74 6.32 -5.33
N LEU A 119 -2.34 6.80 -4.23
CA LEU A 119 -1.58 7.48 -3.19
C LEU A 119 -1.48 6.54 -1.99
N VAL A 120 -0.26 6.41 -1.48
CA VAL A 120 0.06 5.64 -0.27
C VAL A 120 0.55 6.62 0.78
N ALA A 121 -0.04 6.60 1.96
CA ALA A 121 0.45 7.33 3.13
C ALA A 121 0.70 6.34 4.26
N SER A 122 1.94 6.24 4.71
CA SER A 122 2.33 5.33 5.78
C SER A 122 3.10 6.07 6.86
N MET A 123 2.82 5.76 8.12
CA MET A 123 3.42 6.48 9.25
C MET A 123 3.30 5.73 10.57
N ASN A 124 4.07 6.22 11.53
CA ASN A 124 3.86 6.03 12.95
C ASN A 124 3.25 7.30 13.56
N VAL A 125 2.83 7.23 14.80
CA VAL A 125 2.32 8.37 15.57
C VAL A 125 2.87 8.30 17.00
N ASP A 126 3.01 9.44 17.64
CA ASP A 126 3.35 9.49 19.05
C ASP A 126 2.37 8.64 19.88
N PRO A 127 2.84 7.75 20.75
CA PRO A 127 1.95 6.87 21.54
C PRO A 127 0.89 7.65 22.33
N ALA A 128 1.25 8.83 22.87
CA ALA A 128 0.32 9.68 23.63
C ALA A 128 -0.81 10.26 22.77
N ALA A 129 -0.61 10.41 21.45
CA ALA A 129 -1.60 10.94 20.51
C ALA A 129 -2.33 9.84 19.72
N GLU A 130 -2.01 8.57 19.94
CA GLU A 130 -2.49 7.47 19.10
C GLU A 130 -4.02 7.31 19.12
N HIS A 131 -4.64 7.52 20.27
CA HIS A 131 -6.10 7.47 20.38
C HIS A 131 -6.75 8.55 19.50
N GLU A 132 -6.34 9.83 19.69
CA GLU A 132 -6.86 10.95 18.89
C GLU A 132 -6.55 10.80 17.40
N PHE A 133 -5.36 10.29 17.06
CA PHE A 133 -4.97 9.98 15.67
C PHE A 133 -5.94 8.97 15.02
N ASN A 134 -6.28 7.92 15.73
CA ASN A 134 -7.21 6.92 15.22
C ASN A 134 -8.63 7.49 15.07
N GLU A 135 -9.09 8.30 16.02
CA GLU A 135 -10.38 8.96 15.95
C GLU A 135 -10.43 9.93 14.76
N TRP A 136 -9.44 10.85 14.66
CA TRP A 136 -9.32 11.77 13.53
C TRP A 136 -9.31 11.07 12.18
N TYR A 137 -8.47 10.03 12.04
CA TYR A 137 -8.31 9.33 10.78
C TYR A 137 -9.59 8.63 10.35
N ASN A 138 -10.28 8.01 11.31
CA ASN A 138 -11.46 7.19 11.05
C ASN A 138 -12.73 8.03 10.82
N THR A 139 -12.87 9.17 11.52
CA THR A 139 -14.13 9.93 11.51
C THR A 139 -14.08 11.17 10.62
N GLU A 140 -12.89 11.70 10.34
CA GLU A 140 -12.73 12.89 9.52
C GLU A 140 -11.86 12.64 8.28
N HIS A 141 -10.58 12.29 8.48
CA HIS A 141 -9.60 12.36 7.41
C HIS A 141 -9.88 11.37 6.27
N LEU A 142 -10.06 10.08 6.58
CA LEU A 142 -10.35 9.08 5.54
C LEU A 142 -11.68 9.33 4.85
N PRO A 143 -12.81 9.61 5.57
CA PRO A 143 -14.10 9.90 4.94
C PRO A 143 -14.07 11.14 4.04
N GLN A 144 -13.41 12.22 4.46
CA GLN A 144 -13.33 13.44 3.65
C GLN A 144 -12.52 13.22 2.39
N LEU A 145 -11.38 12.52 2.47
CA LEU A 145 -10.58 12.19 1.30
C LEU A 145 -11.27 11.19 0.38
N ALA A 146 -12.02 10.24 0.94
CA ALA A 146 -12.83 9.30 0.15
C ALA A 146 -13.94 9.99 -0.65
N ALA A 147 -14.43 11.14 -0.18
CA ALA A 147 -15.48 11.91 -0.84
C ALA A 147 -14.95 12.86 -1.94
N VAL A 148 -13.63 13.00 -2.11
CA VAL A 148 -13.04 13.84 -3.15
C VAL A 148 -13.39 13.29 -4.52
N PRO A 149 -13.87 14.11 -5.47
CA PRO A 149 -14.14 13.68 -6.84
C PRO A 149 -12.92 13.03 -7.48
N GLY A 150 -13.09 11.83 -8.03
CA GLY A 150 -12.01 11.03 -8.61
C GLY A 150 -11.35 10.05 -7.65
N VAL A 151 -11.63 10.09 -6.35
CA VAL A 151 -11.26 8.99 -5.42
C VAL A 151 -12.26 7.85 -5.58
N LEU A 152 -11.76 6.69 -5.94
CA LEU A 152 -12.57 5.49 -6.18
C LEU A 152 -12.71 4.63 -4.91
N CYS A 153 -11.67 4.61 -4.10
CA CYS A 153 -11.66 3.86 -2.85
C CYS A 153 -10.55 4.39 -1.92
N ALA A 154 -10.89 4.56 -0.64
CA ALA A 154 -9.95 4.88 0.42
C ALA A 154 -9.97 3.76 1.46
N ARG A 155 -8.81 3.21 1.81
CA ARG A 155 -8.67 2.09 2.73
C ARG A 155 -7.54 2.36 3.72
N ARG A 156 -7.77 2.01 4.97
CA ARG A 156 -6.81 2.19 6.05
C ARG A 156 -6.46 0.87 6.70
N TYR A 157 -5.18 0.70 7.03
CA TYR A 157 -4.63 -0.53 7.59
C TYR A 157 -3.83 -0.25 8.85
N GLY A 158 -3.79 -1.25 9.75
CA GLY A 158 -2.94 -1.27 10.93
C GLY A 158 -2.10 -2.55 10.96
N SER A 159 -0.81 -2.41 11.24
CA SER A 159 0.11 -3.53 11.40
C SER A 159 0.34 -3.84 12.87
N SER A 160 0.28 -5.14 13.20
CA SER A 160 0.70 -5.69 14.49
C SER A 160 2.03 -6.44 14.42
N ALA A 161 2.67 -6.52 13.25
CA ALA A 161 3.95 -7.20 13.08
C ALA A 161 5.01 -6.61 14.03
N ALA A 162 5.81 -7.48 14.66
CA ALA A 162 6.78 -7.05 15.67
C ALA A 162 7.95 -6.25 15.07
N ASP A 163 8.31 -6.56 13.82
CA ASP A 163 9.40 -5.94 13.07
C ASP A 163 8.94 -4.82 12.12
N ARG A 164 7.71 -4.32 12.32
CA ARG A 164 7.15 -3.27 11.47
C ARG A 164 7.97 -1.98 11.53
N GLU A 165 8.26 -1.43 10.37
CA GLU A 165 8.82 -0.09 10.26
C GLU A 165 7.76 0.99 10.53
N ARG A 166 6.53 0.76 10.07
CA ARG A 166 5.39 1.68 10.21
C ARG A 166 4.13 0.93 10.63
N ARG A 167 3.39 1.52 11.57
CA ARG A 167 2.18 0.91 12.11
C ARG A 167 0.96 1.13 11.24
N TYR A 168 0.84 2.29 10.62
CA TYR A 168 -0.35 2.67 9.86
C TYR A 168 -0.01 2.89 8.38
N LEU A 169 -0.96 2.48 7.53
CA LEU A 169 -0.90 2.73 6.10
C LEU A 169 -2.31 3.01 5.57
N ALA A 170 -2.42 4.01 4.71
CA ALA A 170 -3.64 4.29 3.97
C ALA A 170 -3.36 4.25 2.46
N LEU A 171 -4.33 3.70 1.72
CA LEU A 171 -4.34 3.62 0.26
C LEU A 171 -5.53 4.42 -0.27
N TYR A 172 -5.26 5.28 -1.24
CA TYR A 172 -6.28 6.03 -1.98
C TYR A 172 -6.14 5.68 -3.47
N HIS A 173 -7.08 4.88 -3.96
CA HIS A 173 -7.18 4.55 -5.38
C HIS A 173 -7.97 5.66 -6.08
N MET A 174 -7.43 6.18 -7.16
CA MET A 174 -7.96 7.36 -7.86
C MET A 174 -8.05 7.11 -9.36
N THR A 175 -8.87 7.92 -10.04
CA THR A 175 -9.00 7.89 -11.50
C THR A 175 -7.70 8.26 -12.20
N GLY A 176 -6.95 9.21 -11.65
CA GLY A 176 -5.67 9.66 -12.17
C GLY A 176 -4.84 10.40 -11.11
N PRO A 177 -3.54 10.67 -11.38
CA PRO A 177 -2.63 11.31 -10.43
C PRO A 177 -2.98 12.78 -10.12
N GLU A 178 -3.72 13.45 -10.99
CA GLU A 178 -4.19 14.83 -10.81
C GLU A 178 -5.13 14.99 -9.62
N VAL A 179 -5.85 13.94 -9.24
CA VAL A 179 -6.79 13.96 -8.11
C VAL A 179 -6.10 14.34 -6.81
N ALA A 180 -4.93 13.77 -6.53
CA ALA A 180 -4.14 14.05 -5.32
C ALA A 180 -3.48 15.44 -5.32
N ARG A 181 -3.61 16.21 -6.41
CA ARG A 181 -3.11 17.60 -6.54
C ARG A 181 -4.25 18.61 -6.68
N SER A 182 -5.49 18.15 -6.69
CA SER A 182 -6.66 19.01 -6.84
C SER A 182 -6.91 19.89 -5.61
N ASP A 183 -7.55 21.04 -5.83
CA ASP A 183 -7.97 21.92 -4.73
C ASP A 183 -8.93 21.20 -3.76
N ALA A 184 -9.79 20.33 -4.30
CA ALA A 184 -10.71 19.51 -3.49
C ALA A 184 -9.93 18.57 -2.55
N TRP A 185 -8.88 17.90 -3.07
CA TRP A 185 -8.00 17.08 -2.25
C TRP A 185 -7.28 17.89 -1.18
N ASN A 186 -6.66 19.01 -1.57
CA ASN A 186 -5.90 19.85 -0.65
C ASN A 186 -6.80 20.39 0.47
N LYS A 187 -8.02 20.82 0.15
CA LYS A 187 -9.01 21.28 1.15
C LYS A 187 -9.41 20.15 2.10
N ALA A 188 -9.67 18.95 1.60
CA ALA A 188 -10.03 17.80 2.42
C ALA A 188 -8.87 17.31 3.31
N ALA A 189 -7.63 17.43 2.82
CA ALA A 189 -6.43 16.98 3.54
C ALA A 189 -5.94 17.97 4.59
N ASP A 190 -6.32 19.25 4.56
CA ASP A 190 -5.76 20.30 5.42
C ASP A 190 -6.82 20.93 6.34
N THR A 191 -7.50 20.11 7.13
CA THR A 191 -8.45 20.56 8.14
C THR A 191 -7.75 21.09 9.39
N GLU A 192 -8.50 21.75 10.29
CA GLU A 192 -7.98 22.17 11.59
C GLU A 192 -7.50 20.98 12.42
N TRP A 193 -8.25 19.87 12.40
CA TRP A 193 -7.85 18.66 13.12
C TRP A 193 -6.59 18.02 12.52
N THR A 194 -6.48 17.98 11.19
CA THR A 194 -5.24 17.56 10.52
C THR A 194 -4.03 18.37 10.99
N ARG A 195 -4.17 19.71 11.09
CA ARG A 195 -3.07 20.59 11.54
C ARG A 195 -2.65 20.31 12.97
N ARG A 196 -3.61 19.98 13.86
CA ARG A 196 -3.30 19.54 15.23
C ARG A 196 -2.58 18.21 15.27
N MET A 197 -2.93 17.27 14.39
CA MET A 197 -2.33 15.93 14.38
C MET A 197 -0.93 15.89 13.76
N ARG A 198 -0.60 16.76 12.80
CA ARG A 198 0.70 16.76 12.09
C ARG A 198 1.95 16.72 12.99
N PRO A 199 2.04 17.46 14.10
CA PRO A 199 3.22 17.43 14.98
C PRO A 199 3.48 16.04 15.60
N HIS A 200 2.47 15.17 15.63
CA HIS A 200 2.54 13.83 16.21
C HIS A 200 2.92 12.74 15.21
N PHE A 201 2.98 13.05 13.91
CA PHE A 201 3.38 12.08 12.90
C PHE A 201 4.86 11.77 12.99
N ARG A 202 5.21 10.48 12.83
CA ARG A 202 6.60 9.98 12.82
C ARG A 202 6.80 9.07 11.61
N ASP A 203 8.01 9.06 11.08
CA ASP A 203 8.43 8.18 9.98
C ASP A 203 7.51 8.23 8.75
N MET A 204 6.95 9.41 8.45
CA MET A 204 5.97 9.57 7.39
C MET A 204 6.58 9.29 6.02
N LEU A 205 5.92 8.44 5.26
CA LEU A 205 6.21 8.15 3.85
C LEU A 205 4.94 8.38 3.03
N VAL A 206 5.06 9.19 1.99
CA VAL A 206 3.99 9.39 0.99
C VAL A 206 4.53 9.01 -0.38
N LEU A 207 3.84 8.09 -1.06
CA LEU A 207 4.12 7.73 -2.44
C LEU A 207 2.93 8.10 -3.32
N ARG A 208 3.19 8.81 -4.41
CA ARG A 208 2.23 9.10 -5.47
C ARG A 208 2.61 8.28 -6.68
N CYS A 209 1.69 7.43 -7.12
CA CYS A 209 1.96 6.48 -8.17
C CYS A 209 0.85 6.53 -9.23
N LYS A 210 1.22 6.21 -10.45
CA LYS A 210 0.29 5.92 -11.55
C LYS A 210 0.28 4.42 -11.83
N ARG A 211 -0.81 3.95 -12.48
CA ARG A 211 -0.92 2.54 -12.88
C ARG A 211 0.26 2.16 -13.77
N TYR A 212 0.96 1.08 -13.42
CA TYR A 212 1.94 0.51 -14.31
C TYR A 212 1.25 -0.18 -15.48
N GLN A 213 1.73 0.11 -16.67
CA GLN A 213 1.34 -0.56 -17.91
C GLN A 213 2.59 -0.85 -18.71
N ARG A 214 2.88 -2.12 -18.95
CA ARG A 214 4.04 -2.53 -19.75
C ARG A 214 3.85 -2.07 -21.20
N GLY A 215 4.87 -1.45 -21.77
CA GLY A 215 4.88 -1.09 -23.20
C GLY A 215 4.05 0.11 -23.59
N LYS A 216 3.67 0.96 -22.64
CA LYS A 216 3.07 2.26 -22.93
C LYS A 216 3.95 3.40 -22.46
#